data_bafcfb63181588210cf8ea8d1516e332
#
_entry.id   bafcfb63181588210cf8ea8d1516e332
#
_cell.length_a   1.000
_cell.length_b   1.000
_cell.length_c   1.000
_cell.angle_alpha   90.00
_cell.angle_beta   90.00
_cell.angle_gamma   90.00
#
_symmetry.space_group_name_H-M   'P 1'
#
loop_
_entity.id
_entity.type
_entity.pdbx_description
1 polymer ?
#
loop_
_entity_poly.entity_id
_entity_poly.type
_entity_poly.pdbx_seq_one_letter_code
_entity_poly.pdbx_strand_id
1 'polypeptide(L)'
;MSELTLIRTDSDHTDFRQLVALLDQDLAVRDGDDHAFYAQFNKVDAIKEVIVAYQNDVPVGCGAIKPFSATEAEVKRMYVHQDYRKQGIAAKIVTALENWATETGFSATVLETGKKQPEAIALYQKIGYQITPNYGQYVGVDNSVCMIKPLNAHHQTPNA
;
A
#
# COMPACT_ATOMS: atom_id res chain seq x y z
N MET A 1 -12.74 21.22 -12.68
CA MET A 1 -12.02 20.79 -11.48
C MET A 1 -12.12 19.28 -11.35
N SER A 2 -10.99 18.63 -11.18
CA SER A 2 -11.01 17.18 -11.04
C SER A 2 -11.34 16.80 -9.60
N GLU A 3 -12.05 15.70 -9.45
CA GLU A 3 -12.48 15.19 -8.17
C GLU A 3 -11.94 13.79 -7.96
N LEU A 4 -11.31 13.57 -6.82
CA LEU A 4 -10.77 12.26 -6.47
C LEU A 4 -11.75 11.53 -5.57
N THR A 5 -12.14 10.33 -5.97
CA THR A 5 -13.04 9.47 -5.21
C THR A 5 -12.32 8.18 -4.85
N LEU A 6 -12.43 7.76 -3.61
CA LEU A 6 -11.87 6.50 -3.16
C LEU A 6 -13.00 5.56 -2.77
N ILE A 7 -12.96 4.33 -3.29
CA ILE A 7 -13.97 3.34 -2.95
C ILE A 7 -13.34 2.15 -2.23
N ARG A 8 -14.10 1.56 -1.32
CA ARG A 8 -13.72 0.32 -0.65
C ARG A 8 -14.30 -0.85 -1.44
N THR A 9 -13.46 -1.84 -1.71
CA THR A 9 -13.87 -3.02 -2.46
C THR A 9 -12.99 -4.21 -2.05
N ASP A 10 -12.91 -5.23 -2.90
CA ASP A 10 -12.05 -6.38 -2.67
C ASP A 10 -11.23 -6.68 -3.93
N SER A 11 -10.42 -7.73 -3.85
CA SER A 11 -9.46 -8.04 -4.92
C SER A 11 -10.10 -8.57 -6.19
N ASP A 12 -11.39 -8.85 -6.20
CA ASP A 12 -12.09 -9.27 -7.42
C ASP A 12 -12.46 -8.10 -8.32
N HIS A 13 -12.34 -6.88 -7.83
CA HIS A 13 -12.73 -5.68 -8.59
C HIS A 13 -11.87 -5.54 -9.85
N THR A 14 -12.52 -5.37 -10.99
CA THR A 14 -11.85 -5.32 -12.29
C THR A 14 -10.81 -4.21 -12.38
N ASP A 15 -11.15 -3.01 -11.93
CA ASP A 15 -10.23 -1.88 -12.02
C ASP A 15 -9.00 -2.11 -11.13
N PHE A 16 -9.19 -2.72 -9.96
CA PHE A 16 -8.06 -3.09 -9.10
C PHE A 16 -7.13 -4.04 -9.83
N ARG A 17 -7.68 -5.07 -10.47
CA ARG A 17 -6.86 -6.06 -11.17
C ARG A 17 -6.07 -5.46 -12.32
N GLN A 18 -6.66 -4.51 -13.02
CA GLN A 18 -5.98 -3.81 -14.11
C GLN A 18 -4.83 -2.96 -13.57
N LEU A 19 -5.05 -2.26 -12.46
CA LEU A 19 -4.01 -1.44 -11.84
C LEU A 19 -2.88 -2.32 -11.29
N VAL A 20 -3.21 -3.47 -10.73
CA VAL A 20 -2.20 -4.42 -10.23
C VAL A 20 -1.34 -4.97 -11.38
N ALA A 21 -1.94 -5.19 -12.54
CA ALA A 21 -1.17 -5.63 -13.70
C ALA A 21 -0.12 -4.58 -14.09
N LEU A 22 -0.48 -3.31 -14.03
CA LEU A 22 0.48 -2.23 -14.29
C LEU A 22 1.56 -2.17 -13.20
N LEU A 23 1.17 -2.36 -11.95
CA LEU A 23 2.12 -2.41 -10.85
C LEU A 23 3.13 -3.54 -11.05
N ASP A 24 2.66 -4.72 -11.43
CA ASP A 24 3.55 -5.87 -11.65
C ASP A 24 4.55 -5.59 -12.76
N GLN A 25 4.14 -4.89 -13.83
CA GLN A 25 5.05 -4.49 -14.88
C GLN A 25 6.12 -3.54 -14.37
N ASP A 26 5.73 -2.55 -13.56
CA ASP A 26 6.65 -1.61 -12.94
C ASP A 26 7.67 -2.34 -12.06
N LEU A 27 7.18 -3.25 -11.23
CA LEU A 27 8.05 -3.99 -10.31
C LEU A 27 9.03 -4.89 -11.05
N ALA A 28 8.59 -5.50 -12.15
CA ALA A 28 9.49 -6.35 -12.95
C ALA A 28 10.68 -5.55 -13.45
N VAL A 29 10.47 -4.31 -13.86
CA VAL A 29 11.55 -3.44 -14.31
C VAL A 29 12.44 -3.02 -13.15
N ARG A 30 11.85 -2.61 -12.03
CA ARG A 30 12.60 -2.07 -10.89
C ARG A 30 13.38 -3.13 -10.13
N ASP A 31 12.76 -4.30 -9.96
CA ASP A 31 13.38 -5.38 -9.18
C ASP A 31 14.49 -6.09 -9.95
N GLY A 32 14.44 -6.06 -11.28
CA GLY A 32 15.45 -6.69 -12.11
C GLY A 32 15.59 -8.17 -11.77
N ASP A 33 16.82 -8.56 -11.40
CA ASP A 33 17.10 -9.97 -11.08
C ASP A 33 16.37 -10.49 -9.84
N ASP A 34 15.90 -9.58 -8.98
CA ASP A 34 15.17 -9.97 -7.77
C ASP A 34 13.69 -10.20 -8.02
N HIS A 35 13.22 -9.94 -9.24
CA HIS A 35 11.78 -10.00 -9.53
C HIS A 35 11.17 -11.35 -9.21
N ALA A 36 11.86 -12.44 -9.55
CA ALA A 36 11.32 -13.78 -9.31
C ALA A 36 11.08 -14.03 -7.83
N PHE A 37 11.98 -13.54 -6.97
CA PHE A 37 11.81 -13.68 -5.52
C PHE A 37 10.59 -12.91 -5.05
N TYR A 38 10.45 -11.65 -5.45
CA TYR A 38 9.34 -10.83 -4.98
C TYR A 38 8.01 -11.27 -5.58
N ALA A 39 8.02 -11.74 -6.83
CA ALA A 39 6.78 -12.15 -7.50
C ALA A 39 6.04 -13.25 -6.75
N GLN A 40 6.77 -14.15 -6.09
CA GLN A 40 6.13 -15.24 -5.34
C GLN A 40 5.29 -14.72 -4.17
N PHE A 41 5.60 -13.52 -3.65
CA PHE A 41 4.86 -12.91 -2.55
C PHE A 41 3.84 -11.88 -3.02
N ASN A 42 3.82 -11.57 -4.33
CA ASN A 42 2.95 -10.57 -4.91
C ASN A 42 1.82 -11.16 -5.74
N LYS A 43 1.50 -12.43 -5.50
CA LYS A 43 0.38 -13.05 -6.17
C LYS A 43 -0.91 -12.37 -5.76
N VAL A 44 -1.87 -12.35 -6.68
CA VAL A 44 -3.18 -11.78 -6.39
C VAL A 44 -3.95 -12.80 -5.56
N ASP A 45 -3.83 -12.69 -4.26
CA ASP A 45 -4.62 -13.49 -3.34
C ASP A 45 -5.97 -12.84 -3.14
N ALA A 46 -6.89 -13.57 -2.52
CA ALA A 46 -8.15 -12.97 -2.13
C ALA A 46 -7.88 -11.99 -0.99
N ILE A 47 -7.98 -10.71 -1.29
CA ILE A 47 -7.82 -9.64 -0.31
C ILE A 47 -9.16 -8.97 -0.14
N LYS A 48 -9.59 -8.82 1.11
CA LYS A 48 -10.93 -8.29 1.40
C LYS A 48 -10.98 -6.77 1.47
N GLU A 49 -9.88 -6.13 1.85
CA GLU A 49 -9.86 -4.68 2.05
C GLU A 49 -8.98 -4.05 0.98
N VAL A 50 -9.62 -3.54 -0.06
CA VAL A 50 -8.98 -2.91 -1.20
C VAL A 50 -9.58 -1.53 -1.41
N ILE A 51 -8.72 -0.56 -1.68
CA ILE A 51 -9.14 0.81 -2.08
C ILE A 51 -8.78 1.00 -3.54
N VAL A 52 -9.74 1.53 -4.31
CA VAL A 52 -9.47 2.00 -5.68
C VAL A 52 -9.79 3.48 -5.72
N ALA A 53 -8.88 4.25 -6.28
CA ALA A 53 -9.04 5.69 -6.43
C ALA A 53 -9.40 6.04 -7.87
N TYR A 54 -10.37 6.91 -8.02
CA TYR A 54 -10.86 7.38 -9.31
C TYR A 54 -10.71 8.88 -9.40
N GLN A 55 -10.30 9.35 -10.55
CA GLN A 55 -10.31 10.77 -10.85
C GLN A 55 -11.16 10.97 -12.09
N ASN A 56 -12.28 11.69 -11.92
CA ASN A 56 -13.25 11.89 -13.03
C ASN A 56 -13.65 10.54 -13.65
N ASP A 57 -13.95 9.57 -12.77
CA ASP A 57 -14.41 8.23 -13.14
C ASP A 57 -13.34 7.35 -13.81
N VAL A 58 -12.08 7.80 -13.82
CA VAL A 58 -10.97 7.02 -14.36
C VAL A 58 -10.21 6.39 -13.19
N PRO A 59 -9.99 5.07 -13.18
CA PRO A 59 -9.21 4.45 -12.11
C PRO A 59 -7.73 4.87 -12.23
N VAL A 60 -7.22 5.51 -11.18
CA VAL A 60 -5.88 6.09 -11.22
C VAL A 60 -4.94 5.53 -10.17
N GLY A 61 -5.45 4.81 -9.18
CA GLY A 61 -4.60 4.25 -8.15
C GLY A 61 -5.32 3.22 -7.30
N CYS A 62 -4.54 2.46 -6.55
CA CYS A 62 -5.10 1.43 -5.68
C CYS A 62 -4.15 1.12 -4.53
N GLY A 63 -4.67 0.40 -3.56
CA GLY A 63 -3.92 -0.16 -2.46
C GLY A 63 -4.78 -1.13 -1.69
N ALA A 64 -4.15 -1.92 -0.84
CA ALA A 64 -4.85 -2.94 -0.08
C ALA A 64 -4.19 -3.11 1.27
N ILE A 65 -4.93 -3.68 2.22
CA ILE A 65 -4.37 -4.15 3.48
C ILE A 65 -4.79 -5.59 3.69
N LYS A 66 -3.92 -6.34 4.33
CA LYS A 66 -4.24 -7.70 4.76
C LYS A 66 -3.62 -7.92 6.13
N PRO A 67 -4.21 -8.80 6.95
CA PRO A 67 -3.63 -9.07 8.28
C PRO A 67 -2.21 -9.61 8.14
N PHE A 68 -1.29 -9.05 8.90
CA PHE A 68 0.05 -9.60 9.05
C PHE A 68 0.19 -10.34 10.38
N SER A 69 -0.39 -9.75 11.42
CA SER A 69 -0.43 -10.36 12.75
C SER A 69 -1.77 -10.01 13.38
N ALA A 70 -1.97 -10.40 14.62
CA ALA A 70 -3.20 -10.06 15.33
C ALA A 70 -3.39 -8.55 15.50
N THR A 71 -2.29 -7.79 15.49
CA THR A 71 -2.33 -6.35 15.75
C THR A 71 -1.85 -5.48 14.60
N GLU A 72 -1.30 -6.09 13.55
CA GLU A 72 -0.69 -5.33 12.44
C GLU A 72 -1.31 -5.73 11.12
N ALA A 73 -1.66 -4.73 10.33
CA ALA A 73 -2.12 -4.92 8.95
C ALA A 73 -1.00 -4.51 8.00
N GLU A 74 -0.81 -5.29 6.94
CA GLU A 74 0.22 -5.00 5.95
C GLU A 74 -0.39 -4.27 4.77
N VAL A 75 0.18 -3.12 4.42
CA VAL A 75 -0.19 -2.36 3.22
C VAL A 75 0.45 -3.05 2.02
N LYS A 76 -0.35 -3.37 1.03
CA LYS A 76 0.10 -4.07 -0.17
C LYS A 76 -0.54 -3.47 -1.41
N ARG A 77 0.07 -3.74 -2.55
CA ARG A 77 -0.49 -3.41 -3.86
C ARG A 77 -0.71 -1.91 -4.06
N MET A 78 0.14 -1.09 -3.45
CA MET A 78 0.07 0.35 -3.66
C MET A 78 0.55 0.70 -5.06
N TYR A 79 -0.29 1.40 -5.79
CA TYR A 79 0.06 1.84 -7.14
C TYR A 79 -0.72 3.11 -7.49
N VAL A 80 -0.04 4.04 -8.15
CA VAL A 80 -0.68 5.20 -8.77
C VAL A 80 -0.19 5.27 -10.20
N HIS A 81 -1.13 5.35 -11.13
CA HIS A 81 -0.81 5.44 -12.55
C HIS A 81 0.15 6.62 -12.80
N GLN A 82 1.17 6.39 -13.63
CA GLN A 82 2.27 7.33 -13.78
C GLN A 82 1.82 8.74 -14.18
N ASP A 83 0.74 8.86 -14.94
CA ASP A 83 0.23 10.16 -15.40
C ASP A 83 -0.43 10.95 -14.28
N TYR A 84 -0.66 10.34 -13.13
CA TYR A 84 -1.38 10.95 -12.01
C TYR A 84 -0.53 11.05 -10.75
N ARG A 85 0.77 10.79 -10.86
CA ARG A 85 1.69 10.87 -9.71
C ARG A 85 1.97 12.30 -9.31
N LYS A 86 2.52 12.48 -8.10
CA LYS A 86 2.90 13.79 -7.55
C LYS A 86 1.69 14.69 -7.28
N GLN A 87 0.53 14.09 -7.11
CA GLN A 87 -0.71 14.81 -6.78
C GLN A 87 -1.26 14.43 -5.42
N GLY A 88 -0.52 13.64 -4.64
CA GLY A 88 -0.95 13.23 -3.31
C GLY A 88 -1.91 12.06 -3.28
N ILE A 89 -2.13 11.39 -4.39
CA ILE A 89 -3.11 10.29 -4.46
C ILE A 89 -2.65 9.11 -3.60
N ALA A 90 -1.37 8.74 -3.67
CA ALA A 90 -0.86 7.62 -2.88
C ALA A 90 -1.06 7.87 -1.39
N ALA A 91 -0.76 9.08 -0.91
CA ALA A 91 -0.94 9.43 0.49
C ALA A 91 -2.40 9.30 0.91
N LYS A 92 -3.33 9.70 0.05
CA LYS A 92 -4.77 9.60 0.35
C LYS A 92 -5.21 8.16 0.41
N ILE A 93 -4.70 7.30 -0.48
CA ILE A 93 -5.01 5.88 -0.45
C ILE A 93 -4.50 5.26 0.84
N VAL A 94 -3.25 5.53 1.21
CA VAL A 94 -2.67 4.98 2.44
C VAL A 94 -3.47 5.43 3.66
N THR A 95 -3.83 6.71 3.73
CA THR A 95 -4.64 7.23 4.83
C THR A 95 -5.98 6.50 4.93
N ALA A 96 -6.62 6.27 3.79
CA ALA A 96 -7.89 5.54 3.77
C ALA A 96 -7.71 4.10 4.25
N LEU A 97 -6.60 3.45 3.86
CA LEU A 97 -6.30 2.10 4.34
C LEU A 97 -6.01 2.08 5.84
N GLU A 98 -5.30 3.08 6.34
CA GLU A 98 -5.02 3.19 7.78
C GLU A 98 -6.31 3.37 8.57
N ASN A 99 -7.22 4.19 8.08
CA ASN A 99 -8.51 4.36 8.73
C ASN A 99 -9.29 3.05 8.74
N TRP A 100 -9.27 2.32 7.65
CA TRP A 100 -9.95 1.04 7.56
C TRP A 100 -9.31 0.03 8.53
N ALA A 101 -7.98 0.00 8.59
CA ALA A 101 -7.27 -0.88 9.53
C ALA A 101 -7.66 -0.57 10.98
N THR A 102 -7.75 0.72 11.32
CA THR A 102 -8.18 1.13 12.66
C THR A 102 -9.60 0.67 12.94
N GLU A 103 -10.50 0.82 11.98
CA GLU A 103 -11.89 0.39 12.13
C GLU A 103 -11.99 -1.12 12.40
N THR A 104 -11.10 -1.90 11.81
CA THR A 104 -11.11 -3.35 11.98
C THR A 104 -10.27 -3.84 13.15
N GLY A 105 -9.69 -2.94 13.93
CA GLY A 105 -9.05 -3.27 15.20
C GLY A 105 -7.55 -3.42 15.18
N PHE A 106 -6.89 -3.09 14.09
CA PHE A 106 -5.43 -3.12 14.03
C PHE A 106 -4.83 -1.90 14.72
N SER A 107 -3.66 -2.08 15.33
CA SER A 107 -2.99 -1.00 16.05
C SER A 107 -1.81 -0.40 15.28
N ALA A 108 -1.39 -1.03 14.19
CA ALA A 108 -0.31 -0.52 13.35
C ALA A 108 -0.46 -1.04 11.93
N THR A 109 0.12 -0.31 11.00
CA THR A 109 0.29 -0.80 9.63
C THR A 109 1.78 -0.96 9.34
N VAL A 110 2.11 -2.02 8.61
CA VAL A 110 3.46 -2.30 8.16
C VAL A 110 3.47 -2.40 6.65
N LEU A 111 4.64 -2.21 6.06
CA LEU A 111 4.78 -2.36 4.63
C LEU A 111 6.23 -2.69 4.29
N GLU A 112 6.43 -3.19 3.08
CA GLU A 112 7.76 -3.42 2.55
C GLU A 112 7.85 -2.76 1.18
N THR A 113 8.98 -2.11 0.93
CA THR A 113 9.30 -1.58 -0.38
C THR A 113 10.77 -1.90 -0.68
N GLY A 114 11.23 -1.61 -1.88
CA GLY A 114 12.60 -1.92 -2.27
C GLY A 114 13.50 -0.70 -2.22
N LYS A 115 14.78 -0.93 -1.99
CA LYS A 115 15.78 0.14 -2.04
C LYS A 115 15.82 0.79 -3.42
N LYS A 116 15.36 0.07 -4.46
CA LYS A 116 15.32 0.58 -5.83
C LYS A 116 14.13 1.50 -6.07
N GLN A 117 13.34 1.78 -5.03
CA GLN A 117 12.18 2.67 -5.11
C GLN A 117 12.35 3.81 -4.10
N PRO A 118 13.35 4.68 -4.27
CA PRO A 118 13.59 5.75 -3.29
C PRO A 118 12.41 6.72 -3.16
N GLU A 119 11.65 6.93 -4.22
CA GLU A 119 10.47 7.80 -4.15
C GLU A 119 9.40 7.21 -3.24
N ALA A 120 9.24 5.90 -3.21
CA ALA A 120 8.29 5.24 -2.32
C ALA A 120 8.74 5.37 -0.86
N ILE A 121 10.02 5.14 -0.61
CA ILE A 121 10.56 5.27 0.75
C ILE A 121 10.34 6.70 1.27
N ALA A 122 10.64 7.69 0.44
CA ALA A 122 10.46 9.09 0.82
C ALA A 122 9.00 9.41 1.11
N LEU A 123 8.09 8.91 0.28
CA LEU A 123 6.66 9.13 0.48
C LEU A 123 6.19 8.58 1.83
N TYR A 124 6.55 7.33 2.11
CA TYR A 124 6.09 6.70 3.35
C TYR A 124 6.68 7.38 4.57
N GLN A 125 7.95 7.78 4.52
CA GLN A 125 8.53 8.54 5.62
C GLN A 125 7.81 9.86 5.85
N LYS A 126 7.45 10.52 4.77
CA LYS A 126 6.75 11.81 4.86
C LYS A 126 5.39 11.68 5.55
N ILE A 127 4.71 10.56 5.35
CA ILE A 127 3.38 10.37 5.94
C ILE A 127 3.42 9.59 7.25
N GLY A 128 4.59 9.42 7.84
CA GLY A 128 4.72 8.96 9.22
C GLY A 128 5.26 7.57 9.42
N TYR A 129 5.65 6.87 8.36
CA TYR A 129 6.25 5.54 8.49
C TYR A 129 7.71 5.66 8.90
N GLN A 130 8.17 4.73 9.73
CA GLN A 130 9.55 4.64 10.15
C GLN A 130 10.12 3.32 9.69
N ILE A 131 11.40 3.33 9.31
CA ILE A 131 12.09 2.11 8.93
C ILE A 131 12.22 1.22 10.16
N THR A 132 11.92 -0.05 9.98
CA THR A 132 11.97 -1.07 11.01
C THR A 132 12.79 -2.24 10.50
N PRO A 133 13.27 -3.14 11.39
CA PRO A 133 13.93 -4.35 10.90
C PRO A 133 13.02 -5.13 9.97
N ASN A 134 13.62 -5.78 8.98
CA ASN A 134 12.84 -6.54 8.02
C ASN A 134 12.08 -7.66 8.74
N TYR A 135 10.84 -7.87 8.30
CA TYR A 135 9.94 -8.82 8.94
C TYR A 135 9.54 -9.93 7.96
N GLY A 136 9.00 -11.02 8.52
CA GLY A 136 8.42 -12.10 7.73
C GLY A 136 9.39 -12.65 6.70
N GLN A 137 8.92 -12.80 5.49
CA GLN A 137 9.70 -13.35 4.38
C GLN A 137 10.83 -12.42 3.93
N TYR A 138 10.87 -11.20 4.43
CA TYR A 138 11.88 -10.21 4.02
C TYR A 138 13.10 -10.19 4.94
N VAL A 139 13.08 -10.96 6.02
CA VAL A 139 14.24 -11.04 6.92
C VAL A 139 15.47 -11.51 6.12
N GLY A 140 16.56 -10.72 6.21
CA GLY A 140 17.79 -11.05 5.49
C GLY A 140 17.81 -10.67 4.02
N VAL A 141 16.77 -10.01 3.51
CA VAL A 141 16.72 -9.58 2.12
C VAL A 141 17.25 -8.15 2.02
N ASP A 142 18.44 -8.00 1.49
CA ASP A 142 19.15 -6.71 1.48
C ASP A 142 18.37 -5.61 0.75
N ASN A 143 17.67 -5.94 -0.32
CA ASN A 143 16.95 -4.94 -1.12
C ASN A 143 15.67 -4.49 -0.44
N SER A 144 15.17 -5.21 0.55
CA SER A 144 13.89 -4.89 1.19
C SER A 144 14.06 -3.85 2.28
N VAL A 145 13.14 -2.88 2.29
CA VAL A 145 13.03 -1.87 3.32
C VAL A 145 11.64 -2.03 3.93
N CYS A 146 11.60 -2.42 5.20
CA CYS A 146 10.35 -2.58 5.91
C CYS A 146 10.10 -1.35 6.78
N MET A 147 8.82 -0.96 6.86
CA MET A 147 8.44 0.25 7.58
C MET A 147 7.19 -0.02 8.40
N ILE A 148 7.01 0.77 9.44
CA ILE A 148 5.87 0.63 10.35
C ILE A 148 5.34 2.01 10.74
N LYS A 149 4.02 2.07 10.90
CA LYS A 149 3.36 3.26 11.44
C LYS A 149 2.32 2.83 12.46
N PRO A 150 2.49 3.24 13.72
CA PRO A 150 1.45 2.99 14.72
C PRO A 150 0.19 3.76 14.36
N LEU A 151 -0.96 3.12 14.50
CA LEU A 151 -2.24 3.75 14.27
C LEU A 151 -2.69 4.37 15.59
N ASN A 152 -3.02 5.64 15.54
CA ASN A 152 -3.36 6.34 16.75
C ASN A 152 -4.88 6.43 16.90
N ALA A 153 -5.45 5.47 17.62
CA ALA A 153 -6.89 5.42 17.82
C ALA A 153 -7.43 6.64 18.57
N HIS A 154 -6.59 7.34 19.28
CA HIS A 154 -7.03 8.54 19.99
C HIS A 154 -7.45 9.64 19.05
N HIS A 155 -6.90 9.66 17.87
CA HIS A 155 -7.30 10.63 16.87
C HIS A 155 -8.67 10.32 16.28
N GLN A 156 -9.13 9.09 16.50
CA GLN A 156 -10.42 8.67 15.99
C GLN A 156 -11.55 9.05 16.94
N THR A 157 -11.24 9.13 18.24
CA THR A 157 -12.23 9.44 19.25
C THR A 157 -11.88 10.77 19.85
N PRO A 158 -12.41 11.79 19.33
CA PRO A 158 -12.09 13.08 19.84
C PRO A 158 -12.44 13.11 21.31
N ASN A 159 -11.72 13.08 21.84
CA ASN A 159 -11.80 13.08 23.06
C ASN A 159 -12.45 12.62 23.62
N ALA A 160 -12.26 12.04 22.98
CA ALA A 160 -12.93 11.35 23.94
C ALA A 160 -13.17 12.30 25.00
#